data_2de2d3e15f356c258987d67e83e62d27
#
_entry.id   2de2d3e15f356c258987d67e83e62d27
#
_cell.length_a   1.000
_cell.length_b   1.000
_cell.length_c   1.000
_cell.angle_alpha   90.00
_cell.angle_beta   90.00
_cell.angle_gamma   90.00
#
_symmetry.space_group_name_H-M   'P 1'
#
loop_
_entity.id
_entity.type
_entity.pdbx_description
1 polymer ?
#
loop_
_entity_poly.entity_id
_entity_poly.type
_entity_poly.pdbx_seq_one_letter_code
_entity_poly.pdbx_strand_id
1 'polypeptide(L)'
;MCSSDLYLQKAAETLADIVSAPEREVFGRTVAANAGVSYAVVELEVKRIRAARAKARKTKQTREEARPMQAVQPSDRTLRYENESSAVAEEGVIRCLAADAGTFAAVQETALTETEFTSPLLGRVFTILTRRFEAGESLSEAALAAQLEPAESAHVTYLLSQPISTEDIDRAIRDYIDRMREEAALNSAKSSGDIAAALLAMQKSKQRKG
;
A
#
# COMPACT_ATOMS: atom_id res chain seq x y z
N MET A 1 -11.54 31.02 28.38
CA MET A 1 -11.59 29.60 28.78
C MET A 1 -11.26 29.55 30.24
N CYS A 2 -12.15 29.01 31.08
CA CYS A 2 -11.88 28.85 32.50
C CYS A 2 -10.83 27.76 32.75
N SER A 3 -10.04 27.89 33.82
CA SER A 3 -9.02 26.88 34.19
C SER A 3 -9.61 25.49 34.36
N SER A 4 -10.88 25.39 34.78
CA SER A 4 -11.64 24.14 34.91
C SER A 4 -11.88 23.44 33.58
N ASP A 5 -12.17 24.21 32.49
CA ASP A 5 -12.41 23.64 31.18
C ASP A 5 -11.15 23.03 30.59
N LEU A 6 -10.01 23.68 30.76
CA LEU A 6 -8.70 23.17 30.31
C LEU A 6 -8.29 21.90 31.06
N TYR A 7 -8.55 21.88 32.38
CA TYR A 7 -8.33 20.71 33.21
C TYR A 7 -9.18 19.52 32.73
N LEU A 8 -10.48 19.73 32.55
CA LEU A 8 -11.41 18.71 32.10
C LEU A 8 -11.00 18.15 30.72
N GLN A 9 -10.63 19.01 29.79
CA GLN A 9 -10.19 18.60 28.45
C GLN A 9 -8.93 17.72 28.51
N LYS A 10 -7.89 18.16 29.23
CA LYS A 10 -6.65 17.38 29.36
C LYS A 10 -6.87 16.05 30.09
N ALA A 11 -7.67 16.06 31.15
CA ALA A 11 -8.00 14.85 31.88
C ALA A 11 -8.79 13.86 31.02
N ALA A 12 -9.75 14.34 30.23
CA ALA A 12 -10.52 13.53 29.29
C ALA A 12 -9.65 12.93 28.16
N GLU A 13 -8.64 13.67 27.70
CA GLU A 13 -7.65 13.16 26.74
C GLU A 13 -6.85 11.97 27.32
N THR A 14 -6.41 12.10 28.57
CA THR A 14 -5.70 11.03 29.28
C THR A 14 -6.59 9.82 29.54
N LEU A 15 -7.85 10.05 29.97
CA LEU A 15 -8.83 8.99 30.18
C LEU A 15 -9.16 8.26 28.86
N ALA A 16 -9.12 8.94 27.72
CA ALA A 16 -9.37 8.32 26.42
C ALA A 16 -8.31 7.29 26.04
N ASP A 17 -7.10 7.37 26.60
CA ASP A 17 -6.00 6.42 26.38
C ASP A 17 -6.12 5.14 27.23
N ILE A 18 -6.91 5.18 28.31
CA ILE A 18 -7.14 4.02 29.18
C ILE A 18 -8.01 2.99 28.42
N VAL A 19 -7.44 1.81 28.16
CA VAL A 19 -8.13 0.72 27.46
C VAL A 19 -9.23 0.09 28.33
N SER A 20 -8.91 -0.16 29.60
CA SER A 20 -9.81 -0.79 30.56
C SER A 20 -11.02 0.10 30.89
N ALA A 21 -12.23 -0.39 30.64
CA ALA A 21 -13.45 0.36 30.93
C ALA A 21 -13.67 0.58 32.45
N PRO A 22 -13.45 -0.42 33.34
CA PRO A 22 -13.56 -0.21 34.78
C PRO A 22 -12.56 0.83 35.32
N GLU A 23 -11.30 0.76 34.91
CA GLU A 23 -10.29 1.74 35.33
C GLU A 23 -10.65 3.16 34.87
N ARG A 24 -11.10 3.29 33.63
CA ARG A 24 -11.54 4.56 33.09
C ARG A 24 -12.73 5.16 33.85
N GLU A 25 -13.64 4.31 34.34
CA GLU A 25 -14.76 4.76 35.18
C GLU A 25 -14.27 5.28 36.52
N VAL A 26 -13.39 4.55 37.21
CA VAL A 26 -12.84 4.94 38.53
C VAL A 26 -12.12 6.28 38.40
N PHE A 27 -11.18 6.41 37.45
CA PHE A 27 -10.46 7.67 37.24
C PHE A 27 -11.38 8.80 36.74
N GLY A 28 -12.36 8.48 35.90
CA GLY A 28 -13.34 9.45 35.41
C GLY A 28 -14.22 10.04 36.52
N ARG A 29 -14.61 9.25 37.52
CA ARG A 29 -15.32 9.76 38.71
C ARG A 29 -14.46 10.72 39.54
N THR A 30 -13.17 10.42 39.68
CA THR A 30 -12.20 11.30 40.35
C THR A 30 -12.04 12.63 39.61
N VAL A 31 -11.91 12.58 38.29
CA VAL A 31 -11.84 13.79 37.44
C VAL A 31 -13.13 14.62 37.54
N ALA A 32 -14.28 13.97 37.53
CA ALA A 32 -15.57 14.63 37.68
C ALA A 32 -15.69 15.40 39.01
N ALA A 33 -15.28 14.73 40.11
CA ALA A 33 -15.27 15.37 41.44
C ALA A 33 -14.34 16.59 41.51
N ASN A 34 -13.12 16.46 40.96
CA ASN A 34 -12.13 17.54 40.96
C ASN A 34 -12.52 18.72 40.04
N ALA A 35 -13.20 18.43 38.94
CA ALA A 35 -13.70 19.45 38.01
C ALA A 35 -15.05 20.08 38.42
N GLY A 36 -15.70 19.55 39.46
CA GLY A 36 -17.03 20.02 39.88
C GLY A 36 -18.15 19.72 38.87
N VAL A 37 -18.00 18.68 38.04
CA VAL A 37 -18.99 18.29 37.02
C VAL A 37 -19.55 16.88 37.29
N SER A 38 -20.63 16.50 36.63
CA SER A 38 -21.12 15.14 36.71
C SER A 38 -20.23 14.16 35.92
N TYR A 39 -20.16 12.92 36.35
CA TYR A 39 -19.43 11.86 35.62
C TYR A 39 -19.93 11.69 34.18
N ALA A 40 -21.23 11.89 33.94
CA ALA A 40 -21.80 11.81 32.61
C ALA A 40 -21.16 12.82 31.61
N VAL A 41 -20.78 14.00 32.08
CA VAL A 41 -20.11 15.04 31.27
C VAL A 41 -18.70 14.54 30.90
N VAL A 42 -17.96 14.00 31.86
CA VAL A 42 -16.61 13.43 31.61
C VAL A 42 -16.70 12.27 30.62
N GLU A 43 -17.65 11.36 30.83
CA GLU A 43 -17.86 10.20 29.94
C GLU A 43 -18.20 10.63 28.51
N LEU A 44 -19.05 11.62 28.35
CA LEU A 44 -19.42 12.17 27.03
C LEU A 44 -18.20 12.74 26.31
N GLU A 45 -17.36 13.50 27.03
CA GLU A 45 -16.16 14.10 26.44
C GLU A 45 -15.13 13.03 26.07
N VAL A 46 -14.91 12.01 26.91
CA VAL A 46 -14.05 10.85 26.60
C VAL A 46 -14.56 10.11 25.36
N LYS A 47 -15.87 9.86 25.26
CA LYS A 47 -16.48 9.22 24.07
C LYS A 47 -16.25 10.06 22.82
N ARG A 48 -16.42 11.39 22.91
CA ARG A 48 -16.17 12.32 21.80
C ARG A 48 -14.74 12.26 21.31
N ILE A 49 -13.76 12.29 22.22
CA ILE A 49 -12.33 12.20 21.89
C ILE A 49 -12.00 10.87 21.25
N ARG A 50 -12.48 9.75 21.80
CA ARG A 50 -12.25 8.41 21.23
C ARG A 50 -12.85 8.27 19.83
N ALA A 51 -14.05 8.75 19.62
CA ALA A 51 -14.70 8.76 18.30
C ALA A 51 -13.95 9.62 17.29
N ALA A 52 -13.47 10.81 17.68
CA ALA A 52 -12.66 11.67 16.85
C ALA A 52 -11.32 11.03 16.47
N ARG A 53 -10.63 10.40 17.44
CA ARG A 53 -9.37 9.66 17.19
C ARG A 53 -9.58 8.44 16.29
N ALA A 54 -10.65 7.67 16.48
CA ALA A 54 -11.01 6.55 15.61
C ALA A 54 -11.31 7.01 14.18
N LYS A 55 -12.07 8.10 14.02
CA LYS A 55 -12.33 8.72 12.71
C LYS A 55 -11.03 9.20 12.04
N ALA A 56 -10.16 9.89 12.80
CA ALA A 56 -8.88 10.35 12.28
C ALA A 56 -7.95 9.21 11.86
N ARG A 57 -7.90 8.11 12.65
CA ARG A 57 -7.16 6.89 12.28
C ARG A 57 -7.71 6.28 10.99
N LYS A 58 -9.03 6.10 10.89
CA LYS A 58 -9.68 5.58 9.68
C LYS A 58 -9.41 6.47 8.47
N THR A 59 -9.53 7.80 8.61
CA THR A 59 -9.23 8.75 7.53
C THR A 59 -7.76 8.71 7.12
N LYS A 60 -6.83 8.59 8.10
CA LYS A 60 -5.40 8.47 7.82
C LYS A 60 -5.11 7.17 7.08
N GLN A 61 -5.67 6.05 7.55
CA GLN A 61 -5.54 4.75 6.90
C GLN A 61 -6.10 4.77 5.48
N THR A 62 -7.33 5.26 5.28
CA THR A 62 -7.93 5.42 3.94
C THR A 62 -7.10 6.35 3.04
N ARG A 63 -6.48 7.40 3.60
CA ARG A 63 -5.63 8.32 2.85
C ARG A 63 -4.27 7.69 2.50
N GLU A 64 -3.71 6.84 3.38
CA GLU A 64 -2.50 6.07 3.10
C GLU A 64 -2.77 4.98 2.07
N GLU A 65 -3.91 4.27 2.17
CA GLU A 65 -4.38 3.29 1.18
C GLU A 65 -4.72 3.94 -0.18
N ALA A 66 -5.29 5.16 -0.16
CA ALA A 66 -5.60 5.94 -1.36
C ALA A 66 -4.41 6.73 -1.90
N ARG A 67 -3.26 6.72 -1.21
CA ARG A 67 -2.05 7.35 -1.72
C ARG A 67 -1.62 6.59 -2.97
N PRO A 68 -1.55 7.26 -4.15
CA PRO A 68 -1.08 6.58 -5.35
C PRO A 68 0.26 5.96 -5.01
N MET A 69 0.38 4.64 -5.16
CA MET A 69 1.67 3.99 -5.06
C MET A 69 2.56 4.65 -6.10
N GLN A 70 3.62 5.29 -5.65
CA GLN A 70 4.63 5.85 -6.54
C GLN A 70 5.67 4.76 -6.77
N ALA A 71 6.04 4.56 -8.02
CA ALA A 71 7.15 3.69 -8.34
C ALA A 71 8.42 4.19 -7.63
N VAL A 72 9.20 3.25 -7.15
CA VAL A 72 10.47 3.56 -6.51
C VAL A 72 11.51 3.73 -7.61
N GLN A 73 11.77 4.99 -7.99
CA GLN A 73 12.78 5.26 -9.01
C GLN A 73 14.16 4.77 -8.57
N PRO A 74 14.86 4.00 -9.42
CA PRO A 74 16.25 3.62 -9.18
C PRO A 74 17.15 4.84 -8.99
N SER A 75 18.12 4.72 -8.09
CA SER A 75 19.13 5.77 -7.87
C SER A 75 20.03 5.94 -9.09
N ASP A 76 20.32 4.86 -9.79
CA ASP A 76 21.05 4.89 -11.04
C ASP A 76 20.16 5.42 -12.16
N ARG A 77 20.66 6.43 -12.86
CA ARG A 77 19.93 7.12 -13.95
C ARG A 77 19.67 6.20 -15.14
N THR A 78 20.51 5.22 -15.38
CA THR A 78 20.40 4.28 -16.51
C THR A 78 19.27 3.25 -16.29
N LEU A 79 18.86 3.04 -15.04
CA LEU A 79 17.82 2.11 -14.64
C LEU A 79 16.45 2.77 -14.43
N ARG A 80 16.37 4.11 -14.62
CA ARG A 80 15.13 4.85 -14.37
C ARG A 80 13.99 4.40 -15.26
N TYR A 81 12.83 4.33 -14.64
CA TYR A 81 11.61 4.01 -15.34
C TYR A 81 11.17 5.18 -16.25
N GLU A 82 10.94 4.88 -17.51
CA GLU A 82 10.37 5.83 -18.46
C GLU A 82 8.87 6.04 -18.20
N ASN A 83 8.19 4.98 -17.74
CA ASN A 83 6.77 5.00 -17.44
C ASN A 83 6.53 4.67 -15.96
N GLU A 84 6.45 5.70 -15.11
CA GLU A 84 6.24 5.54 -13.67
C GLU A 84 4.89 4.88 -13.32
N SER A 85 3.85 5.15 -14.12
CA SER A 85 2.52 4.56 -13.85
C SER A 85 2.52 3.05 -14.08
N SER A 86 3.19 2.57 -15.11
CA SER A 86 3.36 1.15 -15.40
C SER A 86 4.28 0.50 -14.37
N ALA A 87 5.39 1.15 -14.05
CA ALA A 87 6.39 0.65 -13.12
C ALA A 87 5.81 0.34 -11.73
N VAL A 88 4.83 1.13 -11.23
CA VAL A 88 4.13 0.84 -9.98
C VAL A 88 3.48 -0.55 -9.99
N ALA A 89 2.84 -0.91 -11.09
CA ALA A 89 2.18 -2.21 -11.21
C ALA A 89 3.21 -3.33 -11.40
N GLU A 90 4.23 -3.08 -12.21
CA GLU A 90 5.35 -4.01 -12.44
C GLU A 90 6.10 -4.32 -11.14
N GLU A 91 6.43 -3.31 -10.32
CA GLU A 91 7.00 -3.49 -9.00
C GLU A 91 6.09 -4.32 -8.08
N GLY A 92 4.77 -4.07 -8.16
CA GLY A 92 3.76 -4.83 -7.43
C GLY A 92 3.80 -6.31 -7.78
N VAL A 93 3.87 -6.66 -9.06
CA VAL A 93 4.00 -8.05 -9.53
C VAL A 93 5.27 -8.69 -8.99
N ILE A 94 6.44 -8.05 -9.14
CA ILE A 94 7.73 -8.57 -8.67
C ILE A 94 7.69 -8.83 -7.16
N ARG A 95 7.12 -7.92 -6.38
CA ARG A 95 7.02 -8.07 -4.93
C ARG A 95 6.09 -9.20 -4.52
N CYS A 96 4.95 -9.38 -5.19
CA CYS A 96 4.06 -10.52 -4.94
C CYS A 96 4.75 -11.85 -5.21
N LEU A 97 5.43 -11.99 -6.36
CA LEU A 97 6.15 -13.21 -6.74
C LEU A 97 7.29 -13.57 -5.79
N ALA A 98 8.01 -12.57 -5.28
CA ALA A 98 9.07 -12.78 -4.31
C ALA A 98 8.56 -13.11 -2.91
N ALA A 99 7.37 -12.61 -2.53
CA ALA A 99 6.78 -12.81 -1.22
C ALA A 99 6.08 -14.17 -1.07
N ASP A 100 5.41 -14.66 -2.13
CA ASP A 100 4.66 -15.92 -2.09
C ASP A 100 4.74 -16.65 -3.43
N ALA A 101 5.32 -17.85 -3.41
CA ALA A 101 5.42 -18.74 -4.57
C ALA A 101 4.04 -19.15 -5.12
N GLY A 102 2.98 -19.15 -4.32
CA GLY A 102 1.61 -19.43 -4.78
C GLY A 102 1.13 -18.48 -5.86
N THR A 103 1.62 -17.23 -5.85
CA THR A 103 1.24 -16.19 -6.83
C THR A 103 1.66 -16.49 -8.27
N PHE A 104 2.60 -17.44 -8.50
CA PHE A 104 2.92 -17.89 -9.86
C PHE A 104 1.76 -18.57 -10.57
N ALA A 105 0.75 -19.06 -9.85
CA ALA A 105 -0.49 -19.55 -10.47
C ALA A 105 -1.20 -18.43 -11.26
N ALA A 106 -1.24 -17.21 -10.75
CA ALA A 106 -1.80 -16.07 -11.46
C ALA A 106 -1.00 -15.71 -12.73
N VAL A 107 0.33 -15.84 -12.69
CA VAL A 107 1.20 -15.66 -13.88
C VAL A 107 0.85 -16.67 -14.96
N GLN A 108 0.70 -17.94 -14.59
CA GLN A 108 0.34 -19.01 -15.53
C GLN A 108 -1.05 -18.82 -16.12
N GLU A 109 -2.05 -18.50 -15.28
CA GLU A 109 -3.44 -18.29 -15.72
C GLU A 109 -3.57 -17.07 -16.65
N THR A 110 -2.82 -16.00 -16.38
CA THR A 110 -2.85 -14.79 -17.19
C THR A 110 -1.90 -14.81 -18.37
N ALA A 111 -1.02 -15.84 -18.46
CA ALA A 111 0.04 -15.96 -19.46
C ALA A 111 0.92 -14.69 -19.52
N LEU A 112 1.24 -14.10 -18.34
CA LEU A 112 2.09 -12.91 -18.26
C LEU A 112 3.50 -13.24 -18.76
N THR A 113 4.05 -12.36 -19.59
CA THR A 113 5.39 -12.51 -20.19
C THR A 113 6.29 -11.30 -19.88
N GLU A 114 7.60 -11.50 -19.98
CA GLU A 114 8.62 -10.45 -19.84
C GLU A 114 8.35 -9.23 -20.75
N THR A 115 7.82 -9.48 -21.96
CA THR A 115 7.59 -8.44 -22.96
C THR A 115 6.47 -7.46 -22.60
N GLU A 116 5.66 -7.77 -21.60
CA GLU A 116 4.62 -6.89 -21.07
C GLU A 116 5.18 -5.85 -20.07
N PHE A 117 6.43 -6.03 -19.59
CA PHE A 117 7.10 -5.07 -18.73
C PHE A 117 7.67 -3.91 -19.54
N THR A 118 7.42 -2.68 -19.09
CA THR A 118 8.00 -1.46 -19.69
C THR A 118 9.41 -1.19 -19.18
N SER A 119 9.72 -1.66 -17.96
CA SER A 119 11.05 -1.58 -17.37
C SER A 119 11.90 -2.81 -17.75
N PRO A 120 13.03 -2.64 -18.48
CA PRO A 120 13.91 -3.76 -18.80
C PRO A 120 14.47 -4.46 -17.55
N LEU A 121 14.70 -3.72 -16.47
CA LEU A 121 15.15 -4.30 -15.20
C LEU A 121 14.08 -5.19 -14.60
N LEU A 122 12.83 -4.71 -14.48
CA LEU A 122 11.75 -5.48 -13.85
C LEU A 122 11.38 -6.70 -14.71
N GLY A 123 11.42 -6.59 -16.04
CA GLY A 123 11.25 -7.72 -16.96
C GLY A 123 12.31 -8.81 -16.74
N ARG A 124 13.60 -8.42 -16.60
CA ARG A 124 14.67 -9.40 -16.27
C ARG A 124 14.47 -10.03 -14.91
N VAL A 125 14.10 -9.25 -13.88
CA VAL A 125 13.81 -9.79 -12.55
C VAL A 125 12.66 -10.78 -12.61
N PHE A 126 11.59 -10.48 -13.36
CA PHE A 126 10.48 -11.38 -13.60
C PHE A 126 10.96 -12.71 -14.24
N THR A 127 11.78 -12.64 -15.28
CA THR A 127 12.35 -13.82 -15.94
C THR A 127 13.21 -14.66 -15.00
N ILE A 128 14.04 -14.03 -14.16
CA ILE A 128 14.84 -14.71 -13.15
C ILE A 128 13.92 -15.42 -12.13
N LEU A 129 12.90 -14.75 -11.61
CA LEU A 129 11.95 -15.32 -10.65
C LEU A 129 11.20 -16.52 -11.25
N THR A 130 10.68 -16.39 -12.48
CA THR A 130 9.94 -17.46 -13.17
C THR A 130 10.82 -18.68 -13.40
N ARG A 131 12.02 -18.49 -13.93
CA ARG A 131 12.97 -19.58 -14.15
C ARG A 131 13.34 -20.30 -12.86
N ARG A 132 13.60 -19.56 -11.78
CA ARG A 132 13.94 -20.15 -10.48
C ARG A 132 12.76 -20.91 -9.88
N PHE A 133 11.55 -20.37 -10.00
CA PHE A 133 10.33 -21.04 -9.58
C PHE A 133 10.14 -22.38 -10.32
N GLU A 134 10.28 -22.37 -11.64
CA GLU A 134 10.18 -23.58 -12.49
C GLU A 134 11.24 -24.64 -12.16
N ALA A 135 12.44 -24.18 -11.78
CA ALA A 135 13.53 -25.05 -11.34
C ALA A 135 13.39 -25.53 -9.88
N GLY A 136 12.40 -25.07 -9.13
CA GLY A 136 12.25 -25.37 -7.70
C GLY A 136 13.35 -24.75 -6.82
N GLU A 137 13.99 -23.68 -7.30
CA GLU A 137 15.07 -22.98 -6.61
C GLU A 137 14.54 -21.91 -5.66
N SER A 138 15.42 -21.47 -4.74
CA SER A 138 15.07 -20.40 -3.79
C SER A 138 14.77 -19.08 -4.49
N LEU A 139 13.67 -18.42 -4.10
CA LEU A 139 13.29 -17.08 -4.54
C LEU A 139 13.78 -15.98 -3.59
N SER A 140 14.75 -16.30 -2.72
CA SER A 140 15.28 -15.34 -1.74
C SER A 140 15.95 -14.14 -2.42
N GLU A 141 15.93 -13.01 -1.72
CA GLU A 141 16.58 -11.77 -2.14
C GLU A 141 18.06 -11.99 -2.50
N ALA A 142 18.80 -12.74 -1.66
CA ALA A 142 20.21 -13.06 -1.91
C ALA A 142 20.41 -13.85 -3.22
N ALA A 143 19.49 -14.78 -3.53
CA ALA A 143 19.55 -15.57 -4.75
C ALA A 143 19.24 -14.74 -6.01
N LEU A 144 18.39 -13.70 -5.89
CA LEU A 144 18.13 -12.74 -6.95
C LEU A 144 19.32 -11.78 -7.14
N ALA A 145 19.84 -11.25 -6.03
CA ALA A 145 20.97 -10.32 -6.04
C ALA A 145 22.21 -10.89 -6.73
N ALA A 146 22.46 -12.20 -6.58
CA ALA A 146 23.59 -12.89 -7.22
C ALA A 146 23.51 -12.94 -8.76
N GLN A 147 22.37 -12.64 -9.37
CA GLN A 147 22.15 -12.66 -10.82
C GLN A 147 21.98 -11.27 -11.44
N LEU A 148 22.15 -10.21 -10.64
CA LEU A 148 21.96 -8.82 -11.02
C LEU A 148 23.27 -8.05 -10.87
N GLU A 149 23.43 -7.01 -11.66
CA GLU A 149 24.53 -6.04 -11.49
C GLU A 149 24.37 -5.29 -10.15
N PRO A 150 25.46 -4.77 -9.56
CA PRO A 150 25.40 -4.15 -8.23
C PRO A 150 24.36 -3.05 -8.07
N ALA A 151 24.18 -2.19 -9.08
CA ALA A 151 23.19 -1.11 -9.04
C ALA A 151 21.75 -1.64 -9.14
N GLU A 152 21.53 -2.68 -9.94
CA GLU A 152 20.27 -3.38 -10.09
C GLU A 152 19.90 -4.14 -8.81
N SER A 153 20.87 -4.87 -8.27
CA SER A 153 20.73 -5.61 -7.01
C SER A 153 20.33 -4.66 -5.86
N ALA A 154 21.02 -3.53 -5.72
CA ALA A 154 20.68 -2.54 -4.69
C ALA A 154 19.24 -2.02 -4.82
N HIS A 155 18.79 -1.77 -6.05
CA HIS A 155 17.42 -1.32 -6.29
C HIS A 155 16.38 -2.41 -6.01
N VAL A 156 16.60 -3.64 -6.47
CA VAL A 156 15.70 -4.77 -6.26
C VAL A 156 15.62 -5.13 -4.78
N THR A 157 16.73 -5.15 -4.05
CA THR A 157 16.77 -5.32 -2.60
C THR A 157 15.91 -4.27 -1.90
N TYR A 158 16.08 -3.00 -2.25
CA TYR A 158 15.24 -1.93 -1.69
C TYR A 158 13.75 -2.14 -2.03
N LEU A 159 13.43 -2.51 -3.25
CA LEU A 159 12.06 -2.80 -3.69
C LEU A 159 11.43 -3.93 -2.86
N LEU A 160 12.15 -5.03 -2.67
CA LEU A 160 11.65 -6.20 -1.92
C LEU A 160 11.55 -5.93 -0.41
N SER A 161 12.32 -4.98 0.13
CA SER A 161 12.22 -4.57 1.54
C SER A 161 10.94 -3.78 1.85
N GLN A 162 10.25 -3.26 0.83
CA GLN A 162 9.02 -2.50 1.04
C GLN A 162 7.88 -3.43 1.49
N PRO A 163 7.07 -3.03 2.49
CA PRO A 163 5.99 -3.86 2.97
C PRO A 163 4.96 -4.12 1.87
N ILE A 164 4.48 -5.35 1.80
CA ILE A 164 3.37 -5.76 0.95
C ILE A 164 2.22 -6.23 1.84
N SER A 165 0.98 -5.88 1.47
CA SER A 165 -0.18 -6.44 2.14
C SER A 165 -0.34 -7.90 1.71
N THR A 166 -0.33 -8.81 2.66
CA THR A 166 -0.47 -10.26 2.44
C THR A 166 -1.89 -10.77 2.67
N GLU A 167 -2.84 -9.88 3.03
CA GLU A 167 -4.22 -10.31 3.35
C GLU A 167 -4.93 -11.00 2.16
N ASP A 168 -4.62 -10.57 0.92
CA ASP A 168 -5.14 -11.19 -0.30
C ASP A 168 -4.12 -11.00 -1.45
N ILE A 169 -2.98 -11.67 -1.32
CA ILE A 169 -1.86 -11.51 -2.27
C ILE A 169 -2.20 -12.03 -3.66
N ASP A 170 -3.04 -13.08 -3.75
CA ASP A 170 -3.49 -13.66 -5.02
C ASP A 170 -4.37 -12.68 -5.81
N ARG A 171 -5.20 -11.94 -5.12
CA ARG A 171 -5.98 -10.86 -5.72
C ARG A 171 -5.08 -9.70 -6.10
N ALA A 172 -4.16 -9.32 -5.22
CA ALA A 172 -3.27 -8.19 -5.46
C ALA A 172 -2.42 -8.38 -6.73
N ILE A 173 -1.85 -9.58 -6.95
CA ILE A 173 -1.06 -9.84 -8.16
C ILE A 173 -1.91 -9.74 -9.44
N ARG A 174 -3.15 -10.24 -9.42
CA ARG A 174 -4.07 -10.12 -10.56
C ARG A 174 -4.41 -8.66 -10.86
N ASP A 175 -4.70 -7.87 -9.82
CA ASP A 175 -4.97 -6.44 -9.94
C ASP A 175 -3.76 -5.67 -10.51
N TYR A 176 -2.53 -6.05 -10.15
CA TYR A 176 -1.31 -5.47 -10.73
C TYR A 176 -1.12 -5.85 -12.20
N ILE A 177 -1.32 -7.12 -12.57
CA ILE A 177 -1.23 -7.58 -13.96
C ILE A 177 -2.25 -6.87 -14.84
N ASP A 178 -3.49 -6.77 -14.39
CA ASP A 178 -4.54 -6.05 -15.09
C ASP A 178 -4.18 -4.57 -15.30
N ARG A 179 -3.61 -3.94 -14.25
CA ARG A 179 -3.18 -2.56 -14.32
C ARG A 179 -2.02 -2.35 -15.30
N MET A 180 -1.05 -3.26 -15.35
CA MET A 180 0.03 -3.21 -16.36
C MET A 180 -0.56 -3.19 -17.77
N ARG A 181 -1.53 -4.05 -18.07
CA ARG A 181 -2.19 -4.14 -19.37
C ARG A 181 -3.04 -2.92 -19.69
N GLU A 182 -3.74 -2.36 -18.70
CA GLU A 182 -4.49 -1.12 -18.85
C GLU A 182 -3.58 0.07 -19.20
N GLU A 183 -2.46 0.21 -18.49
CA GLU A 183 -1.48 1.28 -18.75
C GLU A 183 -0.80 1.10 -20.13
N ALA A 184 -0.48 -0.14 -20.52
CA ALA A 184 0.06 -0.45 -21.85
C ALA A 184 -0.94 -0.08 -22.96
N ALA A 185 -2.22 -0.43 -22.81
CA ALA A 185 -3.29 -0.07 -23.75
C ALA A 185 -3.46 1.45 -23.84
N LEU A 186 -3.41 2.15 -22.70
CA LEU A 186 -3.53 3.60 -22.65
C LEU A 186 -2.35 4.30 -23.35
N ASN A 187 -1.13 3.80 -23.15
CA ASN A 187 0.08 4.35 -23.77
C ASN A 187 0.09 4.09 -25.29
N SER A 188 -0.33 2.89 -25.71
CA SER A 188 -0.49 2.56 -27.13
C SER A 188 -1.52 3.47 -27.80
N ALA A 189 -2.67 3.69 -27.14
CA ALA A 189 -3.71 4.58 -27.68
C ALA A 189 -3.25 6.04 -27.77
N LYS A 190 -2.45 6.51 -26.81
CA LYS A 190 -1.86 7.86 -26.84
C LYS A 190 -0.84 8.00 -27.98
N SER A 191 0.00 6.99 -28.20
CA SER A 191 1.04 7.03 -29.26
C SER A 191 0.46 6.88 -30.67
N SER A 192 -0.65 6.15 -30.84
CA SER A 192 -1.36 6.00 -32.10
C SER A 192 -2.26 7.19 -32.47
N GLY A 193 -2.47 8.14 -31.53
CA GLY A 193 -3.39 9.27 -31.73
C GLY A 193 -4.88 8.88 -31.74
N ASP A 194 -5.20 7.63 -31.35
CA ASP A 194 -6.59 7.15 -31.28
C ASP A 194 -7.26 7.61 -29.98
N ILE A 195 -7.87 8.81 -30.06
CA ILE A 195 -8.56 9.44 -28.93
C ILE A 195 -9.72 8.57 -28.42
N ALA A 196 -10.40 7.83 -29.31
CA ALA A 196 -11.53 6.99 -28.91
C ALA A 196 -11.07 5.78 -28.09
N ALA A 197 -9.98 5.11 -28.49
CA ALA A 197 -9.38 4.02 -27.72
C ALA A 197 -8.83 4.51 -26.38
N ALA A 198 -8.21 5.69 -26.33
CA ALA A 198 -7.72 6.30 -25.10
C ALA A 198 -8.85 6.61 -24.11
N LEU A 199 -9.97 7.15 -24.59
CA LEU A 199 -11.15 7.43 -23.77
C LEU A 199 -11.78 6.15 -23.20
N LEU A 200 -11.90 5.09 -24.01
CA LEU A 200 -12.40 3.79 -23.56
C LEU A 200 -11.50 3.16 -22.48
N ALA A 201 -10.20 3.21 -22.64
CA ALA A 201 -9.24 2.73 -21.64
C ALA A 201 -9.36 3.52 -20.32
N MET A 202 -9.50 4.84 -20.41
CA MET A 202 -9.72 5.70 -19.23
C MET A 202 -11.05 5.42 -18.53
N GLN A 203 -12.12 5.13 -19.26
CA GLN A 203 -13.42 4.79 -18.68
C GLN A 203 -13.37 3.46 -17.91
N LYS A 204 -12.72 2.43 -18.47
CA LYS A 204 -12.52 1.13 -17.80
C LYS A 204 -11.74 1.29 -16.48
N SER A 205 -10.66 2.06 -16.51
CA SER A 205 -9.86 2.36 -15.31
C SER A 205 -10.65 3.09 -14.22
N LYS A 206 -11.57 4.01 -14.60
CA LYS A 206 -12.44 4.71 -13.63
C LYS A 206 -13.52 3.81 -13.02
N GLN A 207 -14.11 2.92 -13.78
CA GLN A 207 -15.16 2.00 -13.29
C GLN A 207 -14.64 0.98 -12.27
N ARG A 208 -13.35 0.64 -12.31
CA ARG A 208 -12.71 -0.25 -11.32
C ARG A 208 -12.37 0.45 -10.00
N LYS A 209 -12.26 1.77 -9.99
CA LYS A 209 -11.88 2.56 -8.79
C LYS A 209 -13.08 3.04 -7.96
N GLY A 210 -14.29 2.79 -8.39
CA GLY A 210 -15.57 3.10 -7.71
C GLY A 210 -16.23 1.85 -7.17
#